data_766fe592c7867cbe207637057da13dd2
#
_entry.id   766fe592c7867cbe207637057da13dd2
#
_cell.length_a   1.000
_cell.length_b   1.000
_cell.length_c   1.000
_cell.angle_alpha   90.00
_cell.angle_beta   90.00
_cell.angle_gamma   90.00
#
_symmetry.space_group_name_H-M   'P 1'
#
loop_
_entity.id
_entity.type
_entity.pdbx_description
1 polymer ?
#
loop_
_entity_poly.entity_id
_entity_poly.type
_entity_poly.pdbx_seq_one_letter_code
_entity_poly.pdbx_strand_id
1 'polypeptide(L)'
;HKDWKELGYTYYGPIDDPQLIAPKGKPENFEYLKAYAVAAGRPVSEIHLHTLLMQNKKVPYVYKDNNLELISPFYYAYHFDNSLVASYLKKRSQNIEIIDDIYTSSKMNDDGTVKSLHFESGLELEVDLVVDCSGFRKLIIGDQYKTKWKSYQDNLPVNRAMPFFLDINEENYINYTLAWAQKFGWMWQIPTQERIGAGYVYCDQFVSPDQAQEEIEKVLGHKIEPRRDIKFNSGRLEKYWVKNCLAIGLSSGFLEPLEATSIHSTLVQLILFASEYLKKEMDFNDD
;
A
#
# COMPACT_ATOMS: atom_id res chain seq x y z
N HIS A 1 12.76 15.47 0.45
CA HIS A 1 12.97 15.72 1.84
C HIS A 1 14.30 15.16 2.24
N LYS A 2 15.16 16.02 2.80
CA LYS A 2 16.56 15.75 3.00
C LYS A 2 16.78 14.54 3.89
N ASP A 3 15.91 14.31 4.85
CA ASP A 3 16.22 13.41 5.92
C ASP A 3 14.97 12.83 6.60
N TRP A 4 14.23 12.02 5.86
CA TRP A 4 13.16 11.21 6.44
C TRP A 4 13.63 10.42 7.66
N LYS A 5 14.90 9.94 7.64
CA LYS A 5 15.53 9.32 8.79
C LYS A 5 15.64 10.26 9.97
N GLU A 6 16.05 11.51 9.75
CA GLU A 6 16.18 12.52 10.80
C GLU A 6 14.83 12.91 11.40
N LEU A 7 13.76 12.80 10.63
CA LEU A 7 12.39 13.07 11.07
C LEU A 7 11.69 11.86 11.69
N GLY A 8 12.33 10.68 11.69
CA GLY A 8 11.74 9.48 12.24
C GLY A 8 10.59 8.89 11.41
N TYR A 9 10.41 9.33 10.17
CA TYR A 9 9.31 8.89 9.29
C TYR A 9 9.51 7.55 8.60
N THR A 10 10.49 6.80 9.01
CA THR A 10 10.79 5.50 8.41
C THR A 10 10.02 4.36 9.04
N TYR A 11 9.03 4.65 9.86
CA TYR A 11 8.22 3.64 10.53
C TYR A 11 6.73 3.95 10.39
N TYR A 12 5.94 3.00 10.74
CA TYR A 12 4.52 2.98 10.54
C TYR A 12 3.78 3.45 11.78
N GLY A 13 3.06 4.48 11.66
CA GLY A 13 2.16 4.99 12.65
C GLY A 13 1.98 6.48 12.44
N PRO A 14 0.82 7.02 12.78
CA PRO A 14 0.63 8.45 12.73
C PRO A 14 1.62 9.11 13.70
N ILE A 15 2.41 10.01 13.18
CA ILE A 15 3.37 10.81 13.95
C ILE A 15 2.68 11.54 15.10
N ASP A 16 1.42 11.81 14.92
CA ASP A 16 0.58 12.51 15.87
C ASP A 16 -0.06 11.58 16.91
N ASP A 17 0.22 10.27 16.87
CA ASP A 17 -0.29 9.36 17.90
C ASP A 17 0.49 9.58 19.22
N PRO A 18 -0.15 10.15 20.26
CA PRO A 18 0.51 10.42 21.53
C PRO A 18 1.04 9.15 22.21
N GLN A 19 0.48 7.99 21.90
CA GLN A 19 0.93 6.71 22.46
C GLN A 19 2.25 6.25 21.86
N LEU A 20 2.51 6.62 20.59
CA LEU A 20 3.77 6.31 19.89
C LEU A 20 4.87 7.28 20.22
N ILE A 21 4.53 8.54 20.44
CA ILE A 21 5.47 9.65 20.59
C ILE A 21 5.89 9.85 22.04
N ALA A 22 4.97 9.63 22.95
CA ALA A 22 5.20 9.84 24.38
C ALA A 22 4.82 8.60 25.19
N PRO A 23 5.74 7.67 25.44
CA PRO A 23 5.47 6.52 26.31
C PRO A 23 5.01 7.01 27.67
N LYS A 24 3.70 6.95 27.93
CA LYS A 24 3.03 7.45 29.15
C LYS A 24 3.48 8.86 29.61
N GLY A 25 4.09 9.60 28.72
CA GLY A 25 4.46 11.00 28.91
C GLY A 25 3.41 11.92 28.31
N LYS A 26 3.40 13.14 28.74
CA LYS A 26 2.54 14.14 28.11
C LYS A 26 3.03 14.41 26.68
N PRO A 27 2.16 14.55 25.67
CA PRO A 27 2.57 14.88 24.29
C PRO A 27 3.48 16.10 24.21
N GLU A 28 3.30 17.04 25.12
CA GLU A 28 4.10 18.25 25.24
C GLU A 28 5.61 17.96 25.47
N ASN A 29 5.94 16.83 26.08
CA ASN A 29 7.35 16.48 26.34
C ASN A 29 8.10 16.13 25.04
N PHE A 30 7.44 15.47 24.09
CA PHE A 30 8.09 15.13 22.83
C PHE A 30 8.28 16.38 21.95
N GLU A 31 7.28 17.23 21.84
CA GLU A 31 7.39 18.48 21.09
C GLU A 31 8.49 19.39 21.71
N TYR A 32 8.60 19.42 23.03
CA TYR A 32 9.66 20.13 23.71
C TYR A 32 11.06 19.57 23.38
N LEU A 33 11.22 18.23 23.44
CA LEU A 33 12.46 17.56 23.09
C LEU A 33 12.84 17.76 21.62
N LYS A 34 11.84 17.71 20.73
CA LYS A 34 12.00 17.98 19.30
C LYS A 34 12.45 19.43 19.05
N ALA A 35 11.81 20.40 19.69
CA ALA A 35 12.21 21.80 19.61
C ALA A 35 13.63 22.01 20.15
N TYR A 36 13.97 21.37 21.25
CA TYR A 36 15.32 21.39 21.81
C TYR A 36 16.36 20.81 20.84
N ALA A 37 16.09 19.65 20.26
CA ALA A 37 17.01 19.03 19.30
C ALA A 37 17.27 19.95 18.10
N VAL A 38 16.20 20.53 17.54
CA VAL A 38 16.30 21.50 16.43
C VAL A 38 17.11 22.72 16.84
N ALA A 39 16.85 23.32 18.01
CA ALA A 39 17.56 24.47 18.50
C ALA A 39 19.04 24.19 18.80
N ALA A 40 19.36 22.97 19.22
CA ALA A 40 20.73 22.52 19.48
C ALA A 40 21.45 22.02 18.19
N GLY A 41 20.82 22.12 17.03
CA GLY A 41 21.38 21.60 15.77
C GLY A 41 21.56 20.07 15.74
N ARG A 42 20.83 19.35 16.59
CA ARG A 42 20.89 17.88 16.66
C ARG A 42 19.79 17.26 15.81
N PRO A 43 20.06 16.10 15.18
CA PRO A 43 19.04 15.36 14.44
C PRO A 43 17.88 14.93 15.36
N VAL A 44 16.64 15.11 14.94
CA VAL A 44 15.45 14.65 15.70
C VAL A 44 15.49 13.13 15.91
N SER A 45 16.11 12.40 15.00
CA SER A 45 16.33 10.95 15.10
C SER A 45 17.05 10.53 16.39
N GLU A 46 17.89 11.38 16.98
CA GLU A 46 18.61 11.06 18.22
C GLU A 46 17.72 11.04 19.47
N ILE A 47 16.54 11.63 19.41
CA ILE A 47 15.58 11.62 20.50
C ILE A 47 14.39 10.67 20.25
N HIS A 48 14.38 10.01 19.09
CA HIS A 48 13.28 9.14 18.69
C HIS A 48 13.70 7.67 18.76
N LEU A 49 13.19 6.96 19.75
CA LEU A 49 13.64 5.60 20.05
C LEU A 49 13.44 4.61 18.89
N HIS A 50 12.33 4.73 18.13
CA HIS A 50 12.14 3.89 16.93
C HIS A 50 13.25 4.09 15.92
N THR A 51 13.61 5.34 15.64
CA THR A 51 14.68 5.66 14.69
C THR A 51 16.03 5.14 15.17
N LEU A 52 16.32 5.28 16.46
CA LEU A 52 17.55 4.73 17.05
C LEU A 52 17.61 3.20 16.93
N LEU A 53 16.49 2.51 17.19
CA LEU A 53 16.41 1.07 17.02
C LEU A 53 16.64 0.67 15.56
N MET A 54 15.96 1.33 14.61
CA MET A 54 16.10 1.08 13.18
C MET A 54 17.55 1.32 12.70
N GLN A 55 18.15 2.43 13.07
CA GLN A 55 19.55 2.76 12.71
C GLN A 55 20.54 1.71 13.24
N ASN A 56 20.26 1.13 14.38
CA ASN A 56 21.09 0.10 15.01
C ASN A 56 20.66 -1.33 14.64
N LYS A 57 19.75 -1.50 13.67
CA LYS A 57 19.21 -2.79 13.25
C LYS A 57 18.63 -3.60 14.42
N LYS A 58 18.00 -2.92 15.38
CA LYS A 58 17.40 -3.51 16.59
C LYS A 58 15.88 -3.52 16.46
N VAL A 59 15.26 -4.44 17.18
CA VAL A 59 13.81 -4.59 17.29
C VAL A 59 13.36 -4.21 18.71
N PRO A 60 12.12 -3.77 18.90
CA PRO A 60 11.61 -3.34 20.21
C PRO A 60 11.20 -4.52 21.10
N TYR A 61 12.02 -5.54 21.15
CA TYR A 61 11.81 -6.73 22.00
C TYR A 61 12.89 -6.83 23.05
N VAL A 62 12.50 -7.24 24.24
CA VAL A 62 13.40 -7.61 25.34
C VAL A 62 13.23 -9.08 25.67
N TYR A 63 14.30 -9.71 26.08
CA TYR A 63 14.27 -11.08 26.58
C TYR A 63 14.05 -11.04 28.10
N LYS A 64 12.91 -11.53 28.55
CA LYS A 64 12.55 -11.57 29.93
C LYS A 64 11.95 -12.93 30.29
N ASP A 65 12.42 -13.54 31.37
CA ASP A 65 11.95 -14.85 31.85
C ASP A 65 11.88 -15.93 30.75
N ASN A 66 12.90 -16.00 29.90
CA ASN A 66 12.99 -16.87 28.74
C ASN A 66 11.95 -16.60 27.62
N ASN A 67 11.30 -15.46 27.61
CA ASN A 67 10.34 -15.06 26.58
C ASN A 67 10.76 -13.74 25.93
N LEU A 68 10.43 -13.60 24.65
CA LEU A 68 10.54 -12.33 23.95
C LEU A 68 9.28 -11.50 24.24
N GLU A 69 9.44 -10.36 24.90
CA GLU A 69 8.37 -9.41 25.17
C GLU A 69 8.55 -8.14 24.36
N LEU A 70 7.46 -7.67 23.73
CA LEU A 70 7.45 -6.39 23.05
C LEU A 70 7.49 -5.27 24.08
N ILE A 71 8.40 -4.33 23.90
CA ILE A 71 8.45 -3.12 24.72
C ILE A 71 7.22 -2.25 24.37
N SER A 72 6.30 -2.12 25.31
CA SER A 72 5.16 -1.20 25.14
C SER A 72 5.62 0.27 25.28
N PRO A 73 5.16 1.19 24.45
CA PRO A 73 4.07 1.12 23.46
C PRO A 73 4.55 1.02 21.99
N PHE A 74 5.46 0.12 21.68
CA PHE A 74 5.93 -0.02 20.31
C PHE A 74 4.93 -0.79 19.45
N TYR A 75 4.77 -0.31 18.22
CA TYR A 75 4.03 -0.99 17.17
C TYR A 75 5.03 -1.47 16.11
N TYR A 76 4.68 -2.55 15.41
CA TYR A 76 5.46 -3.08 14.31
C TYR A 76 4.54 -3.47 13.16
N ALA A 77 5.10 -3.55 11.96
CA ALA A 77 4.43 -4.04 10.78
C ALA A 77 5.14 -5.27 10.23
N TYR A 78 4.44 -6.01 9.37
CA TYR A 78 5.01 -7.16 8.68
C TYR A 78 5.45 -6.75 7.28
N HIS A 79 6.65 -7.16 6.89
CA HIS A 79 7.04 -7.22 5.50
C HIS A 79 6.70 -8.61 4.96
N PHE A 80 6.01 -8.69 3.85
CA PHE A 80 5.59 -9.96 3.28
C PHE A 80 5.59 -9.92 1.75
N ASP A 81 5.74 -11.10 1.14
CA ASP A 81 5.56 -11.28 -0.28
C ASP A 81 4.07 -11.47 -0.59
N ASN A 82 3.51 -10.58 -1.41
CA ASN A 82 2.10 -10.60 -1.79
C ASN A 82 1.69 -11.92 -2.47
N SER A 83 2.58 -12.55 -3.23
CA SER A 83 2.30 -13.81 -3.91
C SER A 83 2.13 -14.96 -2.92
N LEU A 84 2.96 -14.97 -1.86
CA LEU A 84 2.88 -15.96 -0.80
C LEU A 84 1.61 -15.78 0.04
N VAL A 85 1.26 -14.52 0.36
CA VAL A 85 0.01 -14.21 1.07
C VAL A 85 -1.21 -14.61 0.23
N ALA A 86 -1.24 -14.29 -1.06
CA ALA A 86 -2.32 -14.69 -1.96
C ALA A 86 -2.46 -16.23 -2.01
N SER A 87 -1.35 -16.94 -2.13
CA SER A 87 -1.32 -18.40 -2.12
C SER A 87 -1.82 -18.99 -0.80
N TYR A 88 -1.44 -18.38 0.33
CA TYR A 88 -1.92 -18.76 1.65
C TYR A 88 -3.43 -18.55 1.79
N LEU A 89 -3.94 -17.38 1.38
CA LEU A 89 -5.37 -17.07 1.43
C LEU A 89 -6.17 -18.03 0.52
N LYS A 90 -5.69 -18.31 -0.69
CA LYS A 90 -6.31 -19.29 -1.59
C LYS A 90 -6.45 -20.67 -0.91
N LYS A 91 -5.42 -21.15 -0.22
CA LYS A 91 -5.47 -22.42 0.54
C LYS A 91 -6.48 -22.40 1.69
N ARG A 92 -6.73 -21.25 2.28
CA ARG A 92 -7.70 -21.08 3.39
C ARG A 92 -9.15 -20.93 2.91
N SER A 93 -9.36 -20.55 1.65
CA SER A 93 -10.67 -20.30 1.06
C SER A 93 -11.28 -21.59 0.47
N GLN A 94 -11.35 -22.65 1.27
CA GLN A 94 -11.79 -23.97 0.81
C GLN A 94 -13.30 -24.05 0.51
N ASN A 95 -14.09 -23.11 1.03
CA ASN A 95 -15.54 -23.06 0.84
C ASN A 95 -15.95 -22.09 -0.31
N ILE A 96 -14.98 -21.63 -1.07
CA ILE A 96 -15.18 -20.68 -2.18
C ILE A 96 -14.81 -21.39 -3.48
N GLU A 97 -15.66 -21.33 -4.46
CA GLU A 97 -15.34 -21.76 -5.82
C GLU A 97 -14.40 -20.73 -6.46
N ILE A 98 -13.25 -21.21 -6.94
CA ILE A 98 -12.26 -20.37 -7.62
C ILE A 98 -12.28 -20.75 -9.09
N ILE A 99 -12.77 -19.82 -9.92
CA ILE A 99 -12.83 -19.94 -11.38
C ILE A 99 -11.61 -19.21 -11.95
N ASP A 100 -10.72 -19.97 -12.62
CA ASP A 100 -9.53 -19.42 -13.30
C ASP A 100 -9.86 -19.18 -14.77
N ASP A 101 -10.44 -18.02 -15.07
CA ASP A 101 -10.91 -17.66 -16.40
C ASP A 101 -10.79 -16.16 -16.64
N ILE A 102 -10.94 -15.75 -17.91
CA ILE A 102 -10.85 -14.34 -18.32
C ILE A 102 -12.25 -13.76 -18.49
N TYR A 103 -12.58 -12.75 -17.67
CA TYR A 103 -13.81 -11.98 -17.85
C TYR A 103 -13.83 -11.26 -19.20
N THR A 104 -14.91 -11.34 -19.92
CA THR A 104 -15.09 -10.72 -21.24
C THR A 104 -16.20 -9.66 -21.26
N SER A 105 -17.34 -9.91 -20.61
CA SER A 105 -18.48 -8.98 -20.60
C SER A 105 -19.44 -9.27 -19.46
N SER A 106 -20.38 -8.33 -19.24
CA SER A 106 -21.52 -8.51 -18.34
C SER A 106 -22.83 -8.35 -19.09
N LYS A 107 -23.84 -9.12 -18.68
CA LYS A 107 -25.24 -8.90 -19.08
C LYS A 107 -25.94 -8.14 -17.96
N MET A 108 -26.72 -7.13 -18.33
CA MET A 108 -27.46 -6.28 -17.41
C MET A 108 -28.92 -6.62 -17.35
N ASN A 109 -29.56 -6.44 -16.20
CA ASN A 109 -31.00 -6.38 -16.04
C ASN A 109 -31.54 -5.02 -16.50
N ASP A 110 -32.86 -4.92 -16.66
CA ASP A 110 -33.55 -3.67 -17.07
C ASP A 110 -33.41 -2.57 -16.02
N ASP A 111 -33.21 -2.92 -14.75
CA ASP A 111 -33.01 -2.00 -13.62
C ASP A 111 -31.57 -1.49 -13.53
N GLY A 112 -30.67 -2.00 -14.39
CA GLY A 112 -29.26 -1.64 -14.44
C GLY A 112 -28.35 -2.41 -13.47
N THR A 113 -28.86 -3.47 -12.81
CA THR A 113 -28.00 -4.41 -12.06
C THR A 113 -27.28 -5.38 -13.02
N VAL A 114 -26.10 -5.87 -12.63
CA VAL A 114 -25.41 -6.95 -13.34
C VAL A 114 -26.20 -8.23 -13.12
N LYS A 115 -26.64 -8.87 -14.21
CA LYS A 115 -27.35 -10.16 -14.20
C LYS A 115 -26.38 -11.32 -14.21
N SER A 116 -25.43 -11.30 -15.16
CA SER A 116 -24.44 -12.36 -15.32
C SER A 116 -23.10 -11.84 -15.81
N LEU A 117 -22.05 -12.58 -15.50
CA LEU A 117 -20.69 -12.39 -15.98
C LEU A 117 -20.37 -13.45 -17.03
N HIS A 118 -19.73 -13.05 -18.11
CA HIS A 118 -19.31 -13.90 -19.21
C HIS A 118 -17.80 -14.01 -19.27
N PHE A 119 -17.32 -15.20 -19.58
CA PHE A 119 -15.91 -15.52 -19.59
C PHE A 119 -15.45 -16.10 -20.94
N GLU A 120 -14.13 -16.10 -21.17
CA GLU A 120 -13.53 -16.55 -22.44
C GLU A 120 -13.82 -18.02 -22.73
N SER A 121 -13.90 -18.85 -21.70
CA SER A 121 -14.28 -20.29 -21.85
C SER A 121 -15.70 -20.51 -22.33
N GLY A 122 -16.53 -19.46 -22.37
CA GLY A 122 -17.99 -19.56 -22.64
C GLY A 122 -18.80 -19.76 -21.37
N LEU A 123 -18.20 -19.80 -20.18
CA LEU A 123 -18.93 -19.83 -18.92
C LEU A 123 -19.75 -18.55 -18.76
N GLU A 124 -21.01 -18.69 -18.37
CA GLU A 124 -21.89 -17.62 -17.90
C GLU A 124 -22.22 -17.88 -16.43
N LEU A 125 -21.99 -16.88 -15.57
CA LEU A 125 -22.25 -16.96 -14.15
C LEU A 125 -23.29 -15.91 -13.76
N GLU A 126 -24.47 -16.32 -13.30
CA GLU A 126 -25.47 -15.40 -12.74
C GLU A 126 -24.99 -14.92 -11.34
N VAL A 127 -25.23 -13.64 -11.04
CA VAL A 127 -24.71 -12.99 -9.83
C VAL A 127 -25.76 -12.09 -9.18
N ASP A 128 -25.79 -12.09 -7.85
CA ASP A 128 -26.59 -11.16 -7.05
C ASP A 128 -25.79 -9.90 -6.71
N LEU A 129 -24.49 -10.06 -6.41
CA LEU A 129 -23.55 -9.00 -6.10
C LEU A 129 -22.23 -9.24 -6.80
N VAL A 130 -21.62 -8.17 -7.29
CA VAL A 130 -20.28 -8.20 -7.89
C VAL A 130 -19.34 -7.34 -7.05
N VAL A 131 -18.21 -7.90 -6.65
CA VAL A 131 -17.10 -7.13 -6.07
C VAL A 131 -16.01 -7.00 -7.13
N ASP A 132 -15.90 -5.81 -7.72
CA ASP A 132 -14.90 -5.51 -8.76
C ASP A 132 -13.54 -5.27 -8.12
N CYS A 133 -12.68 -6.30 -8.16
CA CYS A 133 -11.28 -6.26 -7.75
C CYS A 133 -10.32 -6.28 -8.95
N SER A 134 -10.75 -5.86 -10.14
CA SER A 134 -9.98 -5.92 -11.39
C SER A 134 -8.83 -4.89 -11.47
N GLY A 135 -8.57 -4.18 -10.37
CA GLY A 135 -7.45 -3.25 -10.25
C GLY A 135 -7.62 -2.00 -11.11
N PHE A 136 -6.52 -1.48 -11.64
CA PHE A 136 -6.56 -0.27 -12.48
C PHE A 136 -7.42 -0.41 -13.73
N ARG A 137 -7.77 -1.62 -14.14
CA ARG A 137 -8.64 -1.88 -15.29
C ARG A 137 -10.08 -1.47 -15.04
N LYS A 138 -10.59 -1.64 -13.79
CA LYS A 138 -11.97 -1.28 -13.41
C LYS A 138 -13.01 -1.84 -14.38
N LEU A 139 -12.92 -3.14 -14.66
CA LEU A 139 -13.62 -3.79 -15.78
C LEU A 139 -15.15 -3.69 -15.71
N ILE A 140 -15.72 -3.63 -14.51
CA ILE A 140 -17.17 -3.55 -14.34
C ILE A 140 -17.55 -2.13 -13.87
N ILE A 141 -17.02 -1.69 -12.75
CA ILE A 141 -17.39 -0.38 -12.17
C ILE A 141 -16.99 0.80 -13.08
N GLY A 142 -15.87 0.67 -13.79
CA GLY A 142 -15.38 1.69 -14.74
C GLY A 142 -15.96 1.51 -16.13
N ASP A 143 -15.85 0.31 -16.72
CA ASP A 143 -16.18 0.11 -18.12
C ASP A 143 -17.69 -0.11 -18.34
N GLN A 144 -18.37 -0.85 -17.48
CA GLN A 144 -19.79 -1.11 -17.61
C GLN A 144 -20.62 0.06 -17.07
N TYR A 145 -20.34 0.52 -15.84
CA TYR A 145 -21.11 1.59 -15.21
C TYR A 145 -20.60 3.00 -15.54
N LYS A 146 -19.45 3.12 -16.24
CA LYS A 146 -18.86 4.40 -16.66
C LYS A 146 -18.64 5.36 -15.48
N THR A 147 -18.35 4.82 -14.30
CA THR A 147 -18.08 5.63 -13.10
C THR A 147 -16.85 6.50 -13.29
N LYS A 148 -17.00 7.79 -13.02
CA LYS A 148 -15.93 8.77 -13.25
C LYS A 148 -14.78 8.58 -12.27
N TRP A 149 -13.57 8.80 -12.77
CA TRP A 149 -12.36 8.87 -11.97
C TRP A 149 -12.04 10.30 -11.60
N LYS A 150 -11.88 10.57 -10.30
CA LYS A 150 -11.40 11.83 -9.78
C LYS A 150 -9.89 11.73 -9.59
N SER A 151 -9.15 12.33 -10.49
CA SER A 151 -7.67 12.36 -10.44
C SER A 151 -7.17 13.28 -9.33
N TYR A 152 -6.04 12.90 -8.74
CA TYR A 152 -5.28 13.69 -7.77
C TYR A 152 -3.91 14.10 -8.31
N GLN A 153 -3.65 13.93 -9.62
CA GLN A 153 -2.34 14.20 -10.22
C GLN A 153 -1.86 15.65 -10.06
N ASP A 154 -2.78 16.61 -9.90
CA ASP A 154 -2.42 18.00 -9.63
C ASP A 154 -1.70 18.17 -8.27
N ASN A 155 -1.99 17.30 -7.31
CA ASN A 155 -1.36 17.30 -5.98
C ASN A 155 -0.35 16.15 -5.80
N LEU A 156 -0.51 15.06 -6.54
CA LEU A 156 0.33 13.85 -6.52
C LEU A 156 0.87 13.59 -7.93
N PRO A 157 1.92 14.31 -8.36
CA PRO A 157 2.36 14.33 -9.76
C PRO A 157 3.05 13.05 -10.21
N VAL A 158 3.50 12.19 -9.29
CA VAL A 158 4.11 10.91 -9.65
C VAL A 158 3.08 9.99 -10.31
N ASN A 159 3.45 9.40 -11.44
CA ASN A 159 2.53 8.64 -12.28
C ASN A 159 3.13 7.37 -12.89
N ARG A 160 4.36 7.04 -12.51
CA ARG A 160 5.08 5.85 -12.96
C ARG A 160 5.70 5.12 -11.78
N ALA A 161 5.75 3.81 -11.89
CA ALA A 161 6.45 2.96 -10.93
C ALA A 161 7.23 1.87 -11.66
N MET A 162 8.49 1.73 -11.31
CA MET A 162 9.42 0.74 -11.84
C MET A 162 9.84 -0.20 -10.72
N PRO A 163 9.13 -1.32 -10.47
CA PRO A 163 9.49 -2.30 -9.47
C PRO A 163 10.64 -3.20 -9.94
N PHE A 164 11.54 -3.53 -9.02
CA PHE A 164 12.65 -4.45 -9.20
C PHE A 164 12.96 -5.17 -7.88
N PHE A 165 13.89 -6.11 -7.90
CA PHE A 165 14.39 -6.76 -6.69
C PHE A 165 15.86 -6.48 -6.50
N LEU A 166 16.26 -6.46 -5.22
CA LEU A 166 17.66 -6.43 -4.82
C LEU A 166 17.95 -7.67 -3.98
N ASP A 167 19.15 -8.16 -4.10
CA ASP A 167 19.64 -9.23 -3.24
C ASP A 167 19.76 -8.72 -1.80
N ILE A 168 19.51 -9.62 -0.84
CA ILE A 168 19.61 -9.31 0.57
C ILE A 168 20.86 -10.00 1.16
N ASN A 169 21.61 -9.25 1.95
CA ASN A 169 22.73 -9.75 2.71
C ASN A 169 22.83 -9.01 4.05
N GLU A 170 23.78 -9.39 4.90
CA GLU A 170 23.93 -8.78 6.23
C GLU A 170 24.29 -7.28 6.17
N GLU A 171 24.96 -6.84 5.12
CA GLU A 171 25.42 -5.46 4.97
C GLU A 171 24.25 -4.53 4.62
N ASN A 172 23.41 -4.96 3.65
CA ASN A 172 22.30 -4.15 3.14
C ASN A 172 20.96 -4.40 3.86
N TYR A 173 20.89 -5.38 4.77
CA TYR A 173 19.68 -5.66 5.54
C TYR A 173 19.30 -4.46 6.43
N ILE A 174 18.04 -4.07 6.32
CA ILE A 174 17.39 -3.09 7.19
C ILE A 174 16.09 -3.70 7.72
N ASN A 175 15.68 -3.34 8.93
CA ASN A 175 14.46 -3.85 9.57
C ASN A 175 13.29 -2.87 9.50
N TYR A 176 13.24 -2.07 8.45
CA TYR A 176 12.20 -1.08 8.19
C TYR A 176 11.99 -0.90 6.68
N THR A 177 10.88 -0.31 6.29
CA THR A 177 10.68 0.18 4.93
C THR A 177 11.49 1.46 4.74
N LEU A 178 12.32 1.50 3.71
CA LEU A 178 13.02 2.70 3.30
C LEU A 178 12.22 3.41 2.20
N ALA A 179 11.90 4.67 2.41
CA ALA A 179 11.44 5.60 1.39
C ALA A 179 12.55 6.62 1.14
N TRP A 180 13.21 6.52 0.00
CA TRP A 180 14.41 7.30 -0.30
C TRP A 180 14.14 8.28 -1.43
N ALA A 181 14.15 9.58 -1.10
CA ALA A 181 13.95 10.65 -2.08
C ALA A 181 15.04 10.63 -3.15
N GLN A 182 14.63 10.71 -4.40
CA GLN A 182 15.48 10.77 -5.58
C GLN A 182 15.20 12.07 -6.36
N LYS A 183 15.90 12.28 -7.44
CA LYS A 183 15.82 13.53 -8.21
C LYS A 183 14.42 13.76 -8.82
N PHE A 184 13.80 12.71 -9.35
CA PHE A 184 12.52 12.81 -10.07
C PHE A 184 11.38 12.06 -9.37
N GLY A 185 11.61 11.60 -8.13
CA GLY A 185 10.64 10.84 -7.38
C GLY A 185 11.23 10.25 -6.10
N TRP A 186 10.92 9.00 -5.80
CA TRP A 186 11.42 8.32 -4.61
C TRP A 186 11.47 6.79 -4.81
N MET A 187 12.44 6.16 -4.17
CA MET A 187 12.65 4.71 -4.22
C MET A 187 12.18 4.08 -2.91
N TRP A 188 11.40 3.00 -3.01
CA TRP A 188 11.13 2.15 -1.84
C TRP A 188 12.08 0.98 -1.78
N GLN A 189 12.37 0.51 -0.55
CA GLN A 189 13.02 -0.76 -0.29
C GLN A 189 12.30 -1.43 0.88
N ILE A 190 11.81 -2.64 0.66
CA ILE A 190 11.06 -3.45 1.62
C ILE A 190 11.75 -4.79 1.74
N PRO A 191 12.63 -4.99 2.73
CA PRO A 191 13.30 -6.26 2.92
C PRO A 191 12.31 -7.33 3.40
N THR A 192 12.41 -8.50 2.80
CA THR A 192 11.78 -9.74 3.24
C THR A 192 12.86 -10.72 3.68
N GLN A 193 12.54 -11.99 3.90
CA GLN A 193 13.54 -12.98 4.29
C GLN A 193 14.50 -13.35 3.17
N GLU A 194 14.05 -13.29 1.92
CA GLU A 194 14.81 -13.81 0.77
C GLU A 194 15.38 -12.71 -0.12
N ARG A 195 14.79 -11.53 -0.11
CA ARG A 195 15.12 -10.43 -1.03
C ARG A 195 14.60 -9.10 -0.52
N ILE A 196 15.05 -8.02 -1.14
CA ILE A 196 14.48 -6.70 -0.95
C ILE A 196 13.56 -6.40 -2.14
N GLY A 197 12.26 -6.24 -1.86
CA GLY A 197 11.33 -5.67 -2.83
C GLY A 197 11.61 -4.17 -2.95
N ALA A 198 12.00 -3.72 -4.12
CA ALA A 198 12.36 -2.33 -4.37
C ALA A 198 11.62 -1.78 -5.59
N GLY A 199 11.64 -0.48 -5.73
CA GLY A 199 11.19 0.18 -6.94
C GLY A 199 11.28 1.69 -6.87
N TYR A 200 11.17 2.30 -8.02
CA TYR A 200 11.24 3.74 -8.20
C TYR A 200 9.89 4.28 -8.66
N VAL A 201 9.34 5.23 -7.90
CA VAL A 201 8.16 6.02 -8.27
C VAL A 201 8.63 7.35 -8.78
N TYR A 202 8.21 7.74 -9.98
CA TYR A 202 8.67 8.96 -10.64
C TYR A 202 7.57 9.61 -11.48
N CYS A 203 7.86 10.82 -11.98
CA CYS A 203 6.95 11.56 -12.85
C CYS A 203 7.51 11.58 -14.26
N ASP A 204 6.76 11.03 -15.24
CA ASP A 204 7.19 10.92 -16.65
C ASP A 204 7.18 12.25 -17.41
N GLN A 205 6.69 13.32 -16.78
CA GLN A 205 6.84 14.68 -17.31
C GLN A 205 8.28 15.20 -17.21
N PHE A 206 9.07 14.67 -16.27
CA PHE A 206 10.42 15.17 -15.97
C PHE A 206 11.53 14.20 -16.37
N VAL A 207 11.23 12.93 -16.55
CA VAL A 207 12.22 11.89 -16.81
C VAL A 207 11.61 10.75 -17.62
N SER A 208 12.34 10.25 -18.63
CA SER A 208 11.94 9.04 -19.36
C SER A 208 12.19 7.78 -18.49
N PRO A 209 11.54 6.65 -18.80
CA PRO A 209 11.80 5.38 -18.10
C PRO A 209 13.28 4.96 -18.11
N ASP A 210 13.97 5.11 -19.25
CA ASP A 210 15.39 4.76 -19.38
C ASP A 210 16.27 5.64 -18.50
N GLN A 211 16.02 6.95 -18.49
CA GLN A 211 16.74 7.89 -17.64
C GLN A 211 16.43 7.66 -16.14
N ALA A 212 15.20 7.28 -15.80
CA ALA A 212 14.83 6.93 -14.44
C ALA A 212 15.58 5.66 -13.98
N GLN A 213 15.72 4.67 -14.85
CA GLN A 213 16.51 3.48 -14.58
C GLN A 213 17.99 3.82 -14.40
N GLU A 214 18.58 4.62 -15.29
CA GLU A 214 19.97 5.07 -15.19
C GLU A 214 20.25 5.82 -13.89
N GLU A 215 19.32 6.67 -13.44
CA GLU A 215 19.43 7.37 -12.16
C GLU A 215 19.55 6.38 -11.00
N ILE A 216 18.63 5.41 -10.93
CA ILE A 216 18.60 4.44 -9.83
C ILE A 216 19.81 3.52 -9.87
N GLU A 217 20.24 3.06 -11.05
CA GLU A 217 21.47 2.26 -11.20
C GLU A 217 22.71 3.00 -10.73
N LYS A 218 22.78 4.30 -11.01
CA LYS A 218 23.86 5.16 -10.52
C LYS A 218 23.83 5.32 -9.00
N VAL A 219 22.63 5.46 -8.41
CA VAL A 219 22.45 5.59 -6.96
C VAL A 219 22.80 4.30 -6.24
N LEU A 220 22.43 3.15 -6.81
CA LEU A 220 22.71 1.82 -6.25
C LEU A 220 24.14 1.34 -6.52
N GLY A 221 24.80 1.88 -7.54
CA GLY A 221 26.15 1.47 -7.96
C GLY A 221 26.18 0.18 -8.81
N HIS A 222 25.03 -0.35 -9.20
CA HIS A 222 24.92 -1.55 -10.01
C HIS A 222 23.66 -1.51 -10.91
N LYS A 223 23.62 -2.40 -11.90
CA LYS A 223 22.46 -2.56 -12.79
C LYS A 223 21.27 -3.17 -12.05
N ILE A 224 20.06 -2.80 -12.49
CA ILE A 224 18.80 -3.40 -12.02
C ILE A 224 18.08 -4.06 -13.19
N GLU A 225 17.19 -4.98 -12.87
CA GLU A 225 16.27 -5.62 -13.82
C GLU A 225 14.83 -5.19 -13.51
N PRO A 226 14.32 -4.13 -14.14
CA PRO A 226 12.93 -3.70 -13.95
C PRO A 226 11.96 -4.80 -14.40
N ARG A 227 11.02 -5.14 -13.54
CA ARG A 227 10.01 -6.16 -13.87
C ARG A 227 8.91 -5.62 -14.77
N ARG A 228 8.57 -4.36 -14.58
CA ARG A 228 7.54 -3.61 -15.31
C ARG A 228 7.83 -2.12 -15.22
N ASP A 229 7.23 -1.38 -16.12
CA ASP A 229 7.04 0.06 -15.98
C ASP A 229 5.53 0.31 -15.90
N ILE A 230 5.05 0.57 -14.71
CA ILE A 230 3.62 0.68 -14.40
C ILE A 230 3.22 2.15 -14.50
N LYS A 231 2.30 2.45 -15.41
CA LYS A 231 1.66 3.77 -15.45
C LYS A 231 0.40 3.76 -14.60
N PHE A 232 0.25 4.79 -13.77
CA PHE A 232 -0.93 4.94 -12.92
C PHE A 232 -1.40 6.40 -12.85
N ASN A 233 -2.63 6.57 -12.45
CA ASN A 233 -3.21 7.87 -12.14
C ASN A 233 -3.72 7.82 -10.70
N SER A 234 -3.04 8.55 -9.80
CA SER A 234 -3.50 8.68 -8.42
C SER A 234 -4.88 9.33 -8.39
N GLY A 235 -5.80 8.74 -7.64
CA GLY A 235 -7.18 9.21 -7.60
C GLY A 235 -8.13 8.19 -7.01
N ARG A 236 -9.41 8.43 -7.18
CA ARG A 236 -10.48 7.53 -6.76
C ARG A 236 -11.67 7.56 -7.71
N LEU A 237 -12.52 6.57 -7.64
CA LEU A 237 -13.85 6.65 -8.23
C LEU A 237 -14.69 7.71 -7.52
N GLU A 238 -15.58 8.36 -8.26
CA GLU A 238 -16.58 9.26 -7.71
C GLU A 238 -17.62 8.50 -6.87
N LYS A 239 -18.03 7.32 -7.37
CA LYS A 239 -18.86 6.33 -6.67
C LYS A 239 -18.18 4.96 -6.77
N TYR A 240 -17.95 4.27 -5.67
CA TYR A 240 -17.37 2.90 -5.67
C TYR A 240 -18.40 1.80 -5.46
N TRP A 241 -19.67 2.16 -5.25
CA TRP A 241 -20.80 1.24 -5.26
C TRP A 241 -21.86 1.79 -6.19
N VAL A 242 -22.24 0.98 -7.19
CA VAL A 242 -23.28 1.32 -8.15
C VAL A 242 -24.14 0.07 -8.36
N LYS A 243 -25.43 0.16 -8.04
CA LYS A 243 -26.34 -0.97 -8.08
C LYS A 243 -25.78 -2.18 -7.28
N ASN A 244 -25.65 -3.34 -7.91
CA ASN A 244 -25.07 -4.52 -7.30
C ASN A 244 -23.56 -4.70 -7.59
N CYS A 245 -22.84 -3.62 -7.90
CA CYS A 245 -21.40 -3.68 -8.13
C CYS A 245 -20.65 -2.78 -7.17
N LEU A 246 -19.77 -3.35 -6.35
CA LEU A 246 -18.89 -2.70 -5.41
C LEU A 246 -17.43 -2.80 -5.88
N ALA A 247 -16.73 -1.68 -6.03
CA ALA A 247 -15.30 -1.66 -6.32
C ALA A 247 -14.47 -1.66 -5.04
N ILE A 248 -13.47 -2.54 -4.94
CA ILE A 248 -12.56 -2.64 -3.79
C ILE A 248 -11.10 -2.61 -4.26
N GLY A 249 -10.23 -2.04 -3.43
CA GLY A 249 -8.79 -1.94 -3.72
C GLY A 249 -8.48 -0.99 -4.87
N LEU A 250 -7.56 -1.37 -5.76
CA LEU A 250 -7.12 -0.50 -6.87
C LEU A 250 -8.23 -0.16 -7.87
N SER A 251 -9.33 -0.91 -7.89
CA SER A 251 -10.51 -0.58 -8.71
C SER A 251 -11.24 0.63 -8.14
N SER A 252 -11.23 0.82 -6.82
CA SER A 252 -11.94 1.91 -6.14
C SER A 252 -11.10 3.19 -6.05
N GLY A 253 -9.80 3.06 -5.84
CA GLY A 253 -8.89 4.19 -5.66
C GLY A 253 -7.45 3.78 -5.47
N PHE A 254 -6.57 4.74 -5.72
CA PHE A 254 -5.14 4.61 -5.49
C PHE A 254 -4.54 6.00 -5.24
N LEU A 255 -3.82 6.14 -4.15
CA LEU A 255 -3.11 7.38 -3.88
C LEU A 255 -1.71 7.31 -4.49
N GLU A 256 -0.77 6.89 -3.71
CA GLU A 256 0.59 6.57 -4.11
C GLU A 256 1.16 5.54 -3.11
N PRO A 257 2.27 4.86 -3.44
CA PRO A 257 2.76 3.80 -2.56
C PRO A 257 3.57 4.28 -1.35
N LEU A 258 3.79 5.58 -1.14
CA LEU A 258 4.71 6.12 -0.13
C LEU A 258 4.46 5.58 1.28
N GLU A 259 3.20 5.52 1.69
CA GLU A 259 2.80 5.03 3.03
C GLU A 259 2.09 3.67 2.98
N ALA A 260 2.18 2.94 1.86
CA ALA A 260 1.54 1.64 1.63
C ALA A 260 0.03 1.61 1.97
N THR A 261 -0.67 2.75 1.81
CA THR A 261 -2.07 2.94 2.22
C THR A 261 -3.06 2.06 1.46
N SER A 262 -2.69 1.53 0.29
CA SER A 262 -3.61 0.74 -0.55
C SER A 262 -4.10 -0.53 0.13
N ILE A 263 -3.21 -1.27 0.82
CA ILE A 263 -3.59 -2.50 1.55
C ILE A 263 -4.48 -2.13 2.75
N HIS A 264 -4.10 -1.10 3.50
CA HIS A 264 -4.89 -0.61 4.63
C HIS A 264 -6.30 -0.19 4.19
N SER A 265 -6.40 0.62 3.14
CA SER A 265 -7.68 1.06 2.58
C SER A 265 -8.55 -0.12 2.12
N THR A 266 -7.94 -1.12 1.48
CA THR A 266 -8.64 -2.35 1.09
C THR A 266 -9.19 -3.10 2.30
N LEU A 267 -8.40 -3.26 3.36
CA LEU A 267 -8.84 -3.91 4.59
C LEU A 267 -9.98 -3.16 5.26
N VAL A 268 -9.90 -1.83 5.33
CA VAL A 268 -10.98 -0.99 5.88
C VAL A 268 -12.25 -1.15 5.05
N GLN A 269 -12.17 -1.13 3.72
CA GLN A 269 -13.32 -1.37 2.84
C GLN A 269 -13.96 -2.74 3.10
N LEU A 270 -13.15 -3.81 3.24
CA LEU A 270 -13.65 -5.15 3.51
C LEU A 270 -14.29 -5.25 4.91
N ILE A 271 -13.71 -4.63 5.93
CA ILE A 271 -14.27 -4.61 7.28
C ILE A 271 -15.62 -3.88 7.29
N LEU A 272 -15.69 -2.70 6.67
CA LEU A 272 -16.93 -1.94 6.58
C LEU A 272 -17.99 -2.71 5.80
N PHE A 273 -17.63 -3.31 4.67
CA PHE A 273 -18.54 -4.15 3.89
C PHE A 273 -19.08 -5.31 4.72
N ALA A 274 -18.22 -6.04 5.44
CA ALA A 274 -18.62 -7.16 6.25
C ALA A 274 -19.47 -6.75 7.47
N SER A 275 -19.12 -5.64 8.15
CA SER A 275 -19.77 -5.22 9.38
C SER A 275 -21.08 -4.47 9.17
N GLU A 276 -21.16 -3.67 8.11
CA GLU A 276 -22.29 -2.77 7.91
C GLU A 276 -23.29 -3.28 6.88
N TYR A 277 -22.81 -4.02 5.86
CA TYR A 277 -23.65 -4.44 4.75
C TYR A 277 -24.02 -5.91 4.77
N LEU A 278 -23.08 -6.83 4.99
CA LEU A 278 -23.41 -8.28 5.00
C LEU A 278 -24.29 -8.70 6.19
N LYS A 279 -24.43 -7.88 7.22
CA LYS A 279 -25.30 -8.14 8.40
C LYS A 279 -26.71 -7.56 8.24
N LYS A 280 -26.95 -6.76 7.23
CA LYS A 280 -28.26 -6.14 6.93
C LYS A 280 -28.81 -6.77 5.68
N GLU A 281 -30.15 -6.86 5.56
CA GLU A 281 -30.77 -7.12 4.27
C GLU A 281 -30.39 -5.98 3.32
N MET A 282 -29.70 -6.33 2.24
CA MET A 282 -29.21 -5.34 1.29
C MET A 282 -30.32 -4.98 0.31
N ASP A 283 -30.76 -3.72 0.32
CA ASP A 283 -31.58 -3.16 -0.74
C ASP A 283 -30.66 -2.53 -1.80
N PHE A 284 -30.55 -3.20 -2.96
CA PHE A 284 -29.72 -2.72 -4.07
C PHE A 284 -30.35 -1.57 -4.88
N ASN A 285 -31.57 -1.14 -4.50
CA ASN A 285 -32.29 -0.09 -5.21
C ASN A 285 -32.11 1.30 -4.61
N ASP A 286 -31.45 1.42 -3.46
CA ASP A 286 -31.09 2.73 -2.89
C ASP A 286 -29.91 3.33 -3.66
N ASP A 287 -30.11 4.52 -4.21
CA ASP A 287 -29.14 5.30 -5.02
C ASP A 287 -27.97 5.85 -4.19
#